data_ffc379529b1e5133692e74a7922280bf
#
_entry.id   ffc379529b1e5133692e74a7922280bf
#
_cell.length_a   1.000
_cell.length_b   1.000
_cell.length_c   1.000
_cell.angle_alpha   90.00
_cell.angle_beta   90.00
_cell.angle_gamma   90.00
#
_symmetry.space_group_name_H-M   'P 1'
#
loop_
_entity.id
_entity.type
_entity.pdbx_description
1 polymer ?
#
loop_
_entity_poly.entity_id
_entity_poly.type
_entity_poly.pdbx_seq_one_letter_code
_entity_poly.pdbx_strand_id
1 'polypeptide(L)'
;LETGIRLLEKTMADAKAAGKNEISGKDAFTLYDTFGFPLDLTELILRENGMTADIKEFDAEMQQQKQRARNAAAIETGDWITLKEGTTEFVGYDYTEYETSILRYRQVKQKNQTLYQIVLDKTPFYAESGGQVGDTGVLVNEFETIEVVDTKKENNLPIHITKKLPEHMEAPMMACVDTDKRAACAANHSATHLLDAALREVLGEHVEQKGSLVTPDSLRFDFSHFQKVTDEEIRKVEHIVNAKIRANIPLKEYRNIPIEEAKELGAIALFGEKYGDHVRVIQFGSSVEFCGGTHVAATGNIGMVKIISESSVAAGVRRIEAYTGARVEELMNTIEDTLHDLKALFNNAPDLAGTIRKYIDENAGLKKQVEDFMKEKEAQLKERLLKNVQEVNGVKVIKFCAPLPAETVKNIAFQLRGQITENLFFVAGTEAEGKPMLTVMLSDNLVAGGLKAGNLVKEAAKLIQGGGGG
;
A
#
# COMPACT_ATOMS: atom_id res chain seq x y z
N LEU A 1 10.05 9.26 -0.35
CA LEU A 1 10.63 10.48 -0.93
C LEU A 1 11.91 10.90 -0.20
N GLU A 2 11.89 11.09 1.12
CA GLU A 2 13.06 11.57 1.89
C GLU A 2 14.30 10.68 1.76
N THR A 3 14.12 9.36 1.80
CA THR A 3 15.22 8.39 1.59
C THR A 3 15.77 8.46 0.16
N GLY A 4 14.89 8.64 -0.84
CA GLY A 4 15.29 8.79 -2.25
C GLY A 4 16.09 10.07 -2.48
N ILE A 5 15.70 11.19 -1.88
CA ILE A 5 16.43 12.46 -1.96
C ILE A 5 17.84 12.32 -1.36
N ARG A 6 17.98 11.76 -0.18
CA ARG A 6 19.29 11.53 0.48
C ARG A 6 20.19 10.62 -0.36
N LEU A 7 19.63 9.61 -0.99
CA LEU A 7 20.41 8.71 -1.84
C LEU A 7 20.85 9.41 -3.12
N LEU A 8 19.98 10.21 -3.74
CA LEU A 8 20.30 11.01 -4.90
C LEU A 8 21.40 12.04 -4.58
N GLU A 9 21.31 12.74 -3.45
CA GLU A 9 22.33 13.68 -2.97
C GLU A 9 23.69 12.99 -2.81
N LYS A 10 23.71 11.80 -2.21
CA LYS A 10 24.93 11.01 -2.09
C LYS A 10 25.48 10.61 -3.45
N THR A 11 24.65 10.10 -4.35
CA THR A 11 25.05 9.67 -5.70
C THR A 11 25.63 10.87 -6.50
N MET A 12 25.01 12.06 -6.38
CA MET A 12 25.54 13.28 -6.98
C MET A 12 26.91 13.69 -6.40
N ALA A 13 27.07 13.58 -5.07
CA ALA A 13 28.35 13.89 -4.42
C ALA A 13 29.47 12.93 -4.87
N ASP A 14 29.17 11.65 -4.95
CA ASP A 14 30.09 10.60 -5.39
C ASP A 14 30.49 10.80 -6.87
N ALA A 15 29.53 11.15 -7.74
CA ALA A 15 29.82 11.47 -9.16
C ALA A 15 30.69 12.73 -9.31
N LYS A 16 30.39 13.81 -8.57
CA LYS A 16 31.22 15.03 -8.57
C LYS A 16 32.64 14.78 -8.05
N ALA A 17 32.80 13.96 -7.01
CA ALA A 17 34.11 13.57 -6.49
C ALA A 17 34.92 12.78 -7.53
N ALA A 18 34.24 12.01 -8.39
CA ALA A 18 34.82 11.30 -9.52
C ALA A 18 35.03 12.17 -10.78
N GLY A 19 34.77 13.50 -10.71
CA GLY A 19 34.92 14.45 -11.83
C GLY A 19 33.87 14.27 -12.92
N LYS A 20 32.71 13.66 -12.63
CA LYS A 20 31.60 13.41 -13.56
C LYS A 20 30.44 14.37 -13.28
N ASN A 21 29.83 14.86 -14.37
CA ASN A 21 28.59 15.65 -14.30
C ASN A 21 27.35 14.83 -14.66
N GLU A 22 27.49 13.51 -14.63
CA GLU A 22 26.41 12.56 -14.95
C GLU A 22 26.40 11.43 -13.95
N ILE A 23 25.22 11.03 -13.47
CA ILE A 23 25.02 9.80 -12.69
C ILE A 23 24.75 8.64 -13.64
N SER A 24 25.09 7.41 -13.21
CA SER A 24 24.80 6.21 -13.99
C SER A 24 23.27 5.97 -14.10
N GLY A 25 22.85 5.43 -15.25
CA GLY A 25 21.46 5.02 -15.43
C GLY A 25 21.03 3.92 -14.45
N LYS A 26 21.99 3.09 -14.02
CA LYS A 26 21.78 2.07 -12.99
C LYS A 26 21.47 2.67 -11.62
N ASP A 27 22.14 3.76 -11.23
CA ASP A 27 21.83 4.47 -9.98
C ASP A 27 20.46 5.14 -10.06
N ALA A 28 20.15 5.79 -11.19
CA ALA A 28 18.83 6.36 -11.45
C ALA A 28 17.73 5.28 -11.45
N PHE A 29 18.01 4.10 -12.01
CA PHE A 29 17.10 2.95 -11.99
C PHE A 29 16.91 2.41 -10.57
N THR A 30 17.95 2.35 -9.75
CA THR A 30 17.84 1.91 -8.35
C THR A 30 16.98 2.86 -7.54
N LEU A 31 17.09 4.17 -7.75
CA LEU A 31 16.21 5.18 -7.15
C LEU A 31 14.76 4.95 -7.52
N TYR A 32 14.50 4.67 -8.80
CA TYR A 32 13.15 4.42 -9.31
C TYR A 32 12.56 3.09 -8.80
N ASP A 33 13.26 1.98 -9.01
CA ASP A 33 12.76 0.61 -8.79
C ASP A 33 12.70 0.24 -7.30
N THR A 34 13.75 0.59 -6.54
CA THR A 34 13.88 0.18 -5.13
C THR A 34 13.26 1.18 -4.17
N PHE A 35 13.36 2.47 -4.47
CA PHE A 35 12.95 3.54 -3.57
C PHE A 35 11.70 4.28 -4.04
N GLY A 36 11.13 3.90 -5.20
CA GLY A 36 9.94 4.54 -5.77
C GLY A 36 10.14 6.03 -6.07
N PHE A 37 11.38 6.44 -6.37
CA PHE A 37 11.73 7.83 -6.64
C PHE A 37 11.59 8.10 -8.14
N PRO A 38 10.64 8.95 -8.59
CA PRO A 38 10.34 9.13 -10.00
C PRO A 38 11.53 9.66 -10.80
N LEU A 39 11.68 9.17 -12.05
CA LEU A 39 12.80 9.58 -12.92
C LEU A 39 12.75 11.07 -13.26
N ASP A 40 11.56 11.61 -13.52
CA ASP A 40 11.34 13.04 -13.81
C ASP A 40 11.80 13.94 -12.65
N LEU A 41 11.55 13.51 -11.41
CA LEU A 41 12.04 14.20 -10.22
C LEU A 41 13.57 14.06 -10.07
N THR A 42 14.11 12.89 -10.39
CA THR A 42 15.58 12.68 -10.43
C THR A 42 16.23 13.63 -11.44
N GLU A 43 15.71 13.70 -12.67
CA GLU A 43 16.21 14.60 -13.72
C GLU A 43 16.10 16.08 -13.35
N LEU A 44 14.99 16.47 -12.70
CA LEU A 44 14.79 17.85 -12.24
C LEU A 44 15.86 18.25 -11.24
N ILE A 45 16.08 17.46 -10.19
CA ILE A 45 17.09 17.74 -9.15
C ILE A 45 18.49 17.72 -9.72
N LEU A 46 18.81 16.78 -10.62
CA LEU A 46 20.10 16.74 -11.31
C LEU A 46 20.33 18.00 -12.11
N ARG A 47 19.35 18.46 -12.88
CA ARG A 47 19.42 19.69 -13.69
C ARG A 47 19.66 20.93 -12.84
N GLU A 48 18.97 21.05 -11.70
CA GLU A 48 19.20 22.14 -10.74
C GLU A 48 20.64 22.15 -10.17
N ASN A 49 21.28 21.00 -10.14
CA ASN A 49 22.66 20.83 -9.68
C ASN A 49 23.71 20.81 -10.81
N GLY A 50 23.32 21.11 -12.05
CA GLY A 50 24.18 21.11 -13.24
C GLY A 50 24.65 19.72 -13.66
N MET A 51 23.85 18.69 -13.38
CA MET A 51 24.12 17.29 -13.68
C MET A 51 23.05 16.68 -14.57
N THR A 52 23.34 15.49 -15.11
CA THR A 52 22.43 14.67 -15.91
C THR A 52 22.43 13.21 -15.43
N ALA A 53 21.53 12.40 -15.96
CA ALA A 53 21.55 10.95 -15.81
C ALA A 53 21.72 10.27 -17.17
N ASP A 54 22.38 9.12 -17.21
CA ASP A 54 22.44 8.28 -18.41
C ASP A 54 21.08 7.57 -18.62
N ILE A 55 20.20 8.23 -19.40
CA ILE A 55 18.85 7.73 -19.69
C ILE A 55 18.90 6.45 -20.53
N LYS A 56 19.93 6.28 -21.38
CA LYS A 56 20.05 5.06 -22.20
C LYS A 56 20.33 3.83 -21.33
N GLU A 57 21.22 4.00 -20.36
CA GLU A 57 21.51 2.93 -19.38
C GLU A 57 20.28 2.67 -18.47
N PHE A 58 19.57 3.72 -18.04
CA PHE A 58 18.32 3.58 -17.29
C PHE A 58 17.27 2.77 -18.07
N ASP A 59 17.04 3.10 -19.34
CA ASP A 59 16.11 2.39 -20.21
C ASP A 59 16.53 0.93 -20.43
N ALA A 60 17.83 0.66 -20.53
CA ALA A 60 18.35 -0.70 -20.65
C ALA A 60 18.08 -1.53 -19.37
N GLU A 61 18.30 -0.96 -18.19
CA GLU A 61 18.00 -1.62 -16.91
C GLU A 61 16.49 -1.85 -16.74
N MET A 62 15.65 -0.88 -17.12
CA MET A 62 14.20 -1.00 -17.15
C MET A 62 13.75 -2.14 -18.08
N GLN A 63 14.35 -2.26 -19.26
CA GLN A 63 14.06 -3.34 -20.20
C GLN A 63 14.51 -4.70 -19.65
N GLN A 64 15.67 -4.78 -19.03
CA GLN A 64 16.14 -6.01 -18.39
C GLN A 64 15.22 -6.46 -17.25
N GLN A 65 14.73 -5.52 -16.42
CA GLN A 65 13.77 -5.83 -15.37
C GLN A 65 12.45 -6.37 -15.95
N LYS A 66 11.91 -5.68 -16.99
CA LYS A 66 10.72 -6.15 -17.70
C LYS A 66 10.92 -7.53 -18.31
N GLN A 67 12.12 -7.81 -18.86
CA GLN A 67 12.44 -9.13 -19.43
C GLN A 67 12.58 -10.21 -18.34
N ARG A 68 13.22 -9.88 -17.19
CA ARG A 68 13.29 -10.81 -16.04
C ARG A 68 11.89 -11.11 -15.49
N ALA A 69 11.02 -10.11 -15.38
CA ALA A 69 9.63 -10.29 -14.97
C ALA A 69 8.85 -11.16 -15.97
N ARG A 70 9.03 -10.95 -17.29
CA ARG A 70 8.44 -11.79 -18.34
C ARG A 70 8.99 -13.22 -18.30
N ASN A 71 10.29 -13.42 -18.14
CA ASN A 71 10.90 -14.74 -18.06
C ASN A 71 10.50 -15.48 -16.77
N ALA A 72 10.34 -14.77 -15.65
CA ALA A 72 9.81 -15.33 -14.40
C ALA A 72 8.34 -15.73 -14.51
N ALA A 73 7.59 -15.10 -15.43
CA ALA A 73 6.21 -15.41 -15.77
C ALA A 73 6.09 -16.33 -17.02
N ALA A 74 7.21 -16.83 -17.57
CA ALA A 74 7.20 -17.68 -18.76
C ALA A 74 6.35 -18.92 -18.53
N ILE A 75 5.33 -19.06 -19.38
CA ILE A 75 4.40 -20.19 -19.41
C ILE A 75 4.86 -21.07 -20.56
N GLU A 76 5.25 -22.30 -20.26
CA GLU A 76 5.48 -23.32 -21.30
C GLU A 76 4.13 -23.91 -21.69
N THR A 77 3.66 -23.62 -22.90
CA THR A 77 2.42 -24.15 -23.43
C THR A 77 2.70 -25.37 -24.33
N GLY A 78 2.00 -26.44 -24.04
CA GLY A 78 1.94 -27.58 -24.98
C GLY A 78 1.07 -27.29 -26.21
N ASP A 79 1.08 -28.22 -27.18
CA ASP A 79 0.20 -28.15 -28.35
C ASP A 79 -1.26 -28.42 -27.97
N TRP A 80 -2.19 -27.87 -28.77
CA TRP A 80 -3.59 -28.13 -28.61
C TRP A 80 -3.94 -29.57 -29.05
N ILE A 81 -4.62 -30.31 -28.19
CA ILE A 81 -5.25 -31.56 -28.47
C ILE A 81 -6.72 -31.29 -28.76
N THR A 82 -7.14 -31.49 -30.02
CA THR A 82 -8.52 -31.23 -30.46
C THR A 82 -9.32 -32.52 -30.31
N LEU A 83 -10.43 -32.45 -29.58
CA LEU A 83 -11.39 -33.55 -29.43
C LEU A 83 -12.53 -33.40 -30.43
N LYS A 84 -12.98 -32.17 -30.69
CA LYS A 84 -14.09 -31.84 -31.57
C LYS A 84 -13.80 -30.51 -32.28
N GLU A 85 -14.08 -30.45 -33.55
CA GLU A 85 -14.02 -29.20 -34.30
C GLU A 85 -15.23 -28.33 -33.94
N GLY A 86 -15.00 -26.99 -33.83
CA GLY A 86 -16.06 -26.05 -33.53
C GLY A 86 -15.53 -24.70 -33.14
N THR A 87 -16.44 -23.78 -32.93
CA THR A 87 -16.20 -22.42 -32.43
C THR A 87 -16.85 -22.24 -31.07
N THR A 88 -16.26 -21.41 -30.22
CA THR A 88 -16.80 -21.12 -28.92
C THR A 88 -17.85 -19.99 -29.00
N GLU A 89 -19.00 -20.20 -28.38
CA GLU A 89 -20.03 -19.17 -28.16
C GLU A 89 -20.05 -18.76 -26.69
N PHE A 90 -19.98 -17.45 -26.42
CA PHE A 90 -20.15 -16.91 -25.09
C PHE A 90 -21.64 -16.66 -24.80
N VAL A 91 -22.19 -17.37 -23.83
CA VAL A 91 -23.61 -17.27 -23.41
C VAL A 91 -23.78 -16.63 -22.02
N GLY A 92 -22.69 -16.14 -21.42
CA GLY A 92 -22.63 -15.69 -20.02
C GLY A 92 -23.26 -14.34 -19.73
N TYR A 93 -23.83 -13.64 -20.71
CA TYR A 93 -24.68 -12.49 -20.42
C TYR A 93 -26.09 -12.87 -19.94
N ASP A 94 -26.56 -14.07 -20.37
CA ASP A 94 -27.90 -14.55 -20.11
C ASP A 94 -27.93 -15.73 -19.13
N TYR A 95 -26.84 -16.50 -19.08
CA TYR A 95 -26.75 -17.74 -18.31
C TYR A 95 -25.52 -17.76 -17.41
N THR A 96 -25.67 -18.29 -16.21
CA THR A 96 -24.56 -18.62 -15.29
C THR A 96 -24.25 -20.11 -15.26
N GLU A 97 -25.15 -20.93 -15.83
CA GLU A 97 -25.01 -22.36 -16.03
C GLU A 97 -25.38 -22.73 -17.45
N TYR A 98 -24.61 -23.59 -18.10
CA TYR A 98 -24.91 -24.01 -19.46
C TYR A 98 -24.29 -25.38 -19.75
N GLU A 99 -25.06 -26.25 -20.49
CA GLU A 99 -24.54 -27.53 -20.98
C GLU A 99 -23.51 -27.26 -22.07
N THR A 100 -22.36 -27.93 -22.01
CA THR A 100 -21.22 -27.68 -22.88
C THR A 100 -20.46 -28.96 -23.18
N SER A 101 -19.65 -28.93 -24.24
CA SER A 101 -18.68 -29.96 -24.59
C SER A 101 -17.29 -29.35 -24.73
N ILE A 102 -16.27 -30.16 -24.42
CA ILE A 102 -14.87 -29.75 -24.60
C ILE A 102 -14.52 -29.87 -26.08
N LEU A 103 -14.08 -28.77 -26.71
CA LEU A 103 -13.58 -28.77 -28.09
C LEU A 103 -12.12 -29.19 -28.13
N ARG A 104 -11.28 -28.60 -27.28
CA ARG A 104 -9.84 -28.86 -27.23
C ARG A 104 -9.27 -28.50 -25.87
N TYR A 105 -8.10 -29.05 -25.61
CA TYR A 105 -7.35 -28.74 -24.40
C TYR A 105 -5.85 -28.77 -24.64
N ARG A 106 -5.07 -28.16 -23.75
CA ARG A 106 -3.62 -28.26 -23.70
C ARG A 106 -3.10 -28.22 -22.28
N GLN A 107 -1.92 -28.76 -22.07
CA GLN A 107 -1.18 -28.68 -20.83
C GLN A 107 -0.31 -27.42 -20.83
N VAL A 108 -0.23 -26.77 -19.69
CA VAL A 108 0.57 -25.56 -19.48
C VAL A 108 1.39 -25.74 -18.22
N LYS A 109 2.69 -25.46 -18.29
CA LYS A 109 3.56 -25.42 -17.12
C LYS A 109 3.85 -23.97 -16.74
N GLN A 110 3.48 -23.60 -15.54
CA GLN A 110 3.73 -22.27 -14.98
C GLN A 110 4.52 -22.44 -13.68
N LYS A 111 5.78 -21.99 -13.67
CA LYS A 111 6.71 -22.24 -12.57
C LYS A 111 6.81 -23.74 -12.25
N ASN A 112 6.40 -24.17 -11.07
CA ASN A 112 6.41 -25.58 -10.65
C ASN A 112 5.00 -26.21 -10.63
N GLN A 113 4.02 -25.58 -11.28
CA GLN A 113 2.64 -26.07 -11.36
C GLN A 113 2.29 -26.48 -12.78
N THR A 114 1.64 -27.63 -12.90
CA THR A 114 0.99 -28.05 -14.14
C THR A 114 -0.46 -27.60 -14.09
N LEU A 115 -0.89 -26.85 -15.09
CA LEU A 115 -2.25 -26.41 -15.30
C LEU A 115 -2.73 -26.91 -16.66
N TYR A 116 -4.03 -26.89 -16.86
CA TYR A 116 -4.65 -27.24 -18.12
C TYR A 116 -5.51 -26.10 -18.61
N GLN A 117 -5.53 -25.91 -19.90
CA GLN A 117 -6.37 -24.97 -20.60
C GLN A 117 -7.39 -25.70 -21.39
N ILE A 118 -8.66 -25.41 -21.17
CA ILE A 118 -9.80 -26.07 -21.79
C ILE A 118 -10.59 -25.05 -22.59
N VAL A 119 -10.99 -25.43 -23.83
CA VAL A 119 -11.86 -24.63 -24.68
C VAL A 119 -13.19 -25.38 -24.84
N LEU A 120 -14.28 -24.67 -24.57
CA LEU A 120 -15.64 -25.18 -24.62
C LEU A 120 -16.35 -24.69 -25.88
N ASP A 121 -17.36 -25.45 -26.38
CA ASP A 121 -18.22 -25.03 -27.50
C ASP A 121 -19.16 -23.87 -27.07
N LYS A 122 -19.71 -23.96 -25.89
CA LYS A 122 -20.50 -22.86 -25.27
C LYS A 122 -20.01 -22.61 -23.88
N THR A 123 -19.89 -21.35 -23.50
CA THR A 123 -19.40 -21.01 -22.16
C THR A 123 -20.17 -19.85 -21.51
N PRO A 124 -20.65 -20.05 -20.26
CA PRO A 124 -21.15 -18.97 -19.46
C PRO A 124 -20.05 -18.16 -18.75
N PHE A 125 -18.79 -18.66 -18.78
CA PHE A 125 -17.66 -18.02 -18.10
C PHE A 125 -17.18 -16.78 -18.86
N TYR A 126 -17.20 -15.64 -18.21
CA TYR A 126 -16.60 -14.40 -18.71
C TYR A 126 -15.08 -14.53 -18.72
N ALA A 127 -14.46 -14.36 -19.87
CA ALA A 127 -13.01 -14.35 -19.99
C ALA A 127 -12.46 -12.94 -19.68
N GLU A 128 -11.36 -12.85 -18.90
CA GLU A 128 -10.72 -11.60 -18.53
C GLU A 128 -10.58 -10.64 -19.71
N SER A 129 -11.22 -9.50 -19.60
CA SER A 129 -11.26 -8.46 -20.65
C SER A 129 -11.77 -7.12 -20.06
N GLY A 130 -11.38 -6.00 -20.66
CA GLY A 130 -11.91 -4.67 -20.31
C GLY A 130 -11.69 -4.29 -18.83
N GLY A 131 -10.62 -4.79 -18.20
CA GLY A 131 -10.33 -4.55 -16.79
C GLY A 131 -11.10 -5.44 -15.80
N GLN A 132 -12.09 -6.24 -16.25
CA GLN A 132 -12.76 -7.22 -15.39
C GLN A 132 -12.01 -8.54 -15.42
N VAL A 133 -11.76 -9.14 -14.25
CA VAL A 133 -11.16 -10.48 -14.11
C VAL A 133 -12.05 -11.57 -14.68
N GLY A 134 -11.45 -12.68 -15.06
CA GLY A 134 -12.16 -13.86 -15.54
C GLY A 134 -12.97 -14.54 -14.44
N ASP A 135 -14.04 -15.21 -14.83
CA ASP A 135 -14.84 -16.01 -13.92
C ASP A 135 -14.14 -17.25 -13.43
N THR A 136 -14.53 -17.68 -12.26
CA THR A 136 -14.23 -18.98 -11.68
C THR A 136 -15.49 -19.82 -11.52
N GLY A 137 -15.35 -21.11 -11.28
CA GLY A 137 -16.50 -21.99 -11.07
C GLY A 137 -16.13 -23.45 -11.27
N VAL A 138 -17.03 -24.23 -11.81
CA VAL A 138 -16.83 -25.67 -12.01
C VAL A 138 -17.38 -26.17 -13.34
N LEU A 139 -16.78 -27.22 -13.88
CA LEU A 139 -17.33 -28.07 -14.92
C LEU A 139 -17.76 -29.39 -14.27
N VAL A 140 -19.03 -29.77 -14.40
CA VAL A 140 -19.62 -30.93 -13.70
C VAL A 140 -20.22 -31.87 -14.71
N ASN A 141 -19.97 -33.15 -14.54
CA ASN A 141 -20.69 -34.22 -15.20
C ASN A 141 -21.12 -35.30 -14.17
N GLU A 142 -21.70 -36.41 -14.62
CA GLU A 142 -22.16 -37.50 -13.76
C GLU A 142 -21.03 -38.15 -12.95
N PHE A 143 -19.79 -38.00 -13.36
CA PHE A 143 -18.64 -38.73 -12.83
C PHE A 143 -17.75 -37.84 -11.93
N GLU A 144 -17.68 -36.54 -12.25
CA GLU A 144 -16.67 -35.69 -11.63
C GLU A 144 -17.02 -34.19 -11.66
N THR A 145 -16.31 -33.45 -10.82
CA THR A 145 -16.32 -31.98 -10.79
C THR A 145 -14.91 -31.47 -11.01
N ILE A 146 -14.74 -30.57 -11.97
CA ILE A 146 -13.47 -29.93 -12.31
C ILE A 146 -13.54 -28.46 -11.96
N GLU A 147 -12.66 -27.99 -11.06
CA GLU A 147 -12.56 -26.59 -10.70
C GLU A 147 -11.97 -25.76 -11.84
N VAL A 148 -12.67 -24.72 -12.27
CA VAL A 148 -12.17 -23.64 -13.13
C VAL A 148 -11.65 -22.54 -12.24
N VAL A 149 -10.33 -22.39 -12.18
CA VAL A 149 -9.67 -21.44 -11.29
C VAL A 149 -9.55 -20.04 -11.87
N ASP A 150 -9.66 -19.91 -13.18
CA ASP A 150 -9.62 -18.64 -13.91
C ASP A 150 -10.12 -18.83 -15.35
N THR A 151 -10.57 -17.76 -15.98
CA THR A 151 -10.95 -17.75 -17.40
C THR A 151 -10.26 -16.59 -18.11
N LYS A 152 -9.35 -16.92 -19.03
CA LYS A 152 -8.55 -15.97 -19.80
C LYS A 152 -9.04 -15.85 -21.24
N LYS A 153 -8.64 -14.77 -21.90
CA LYS A 153 -8.93 -14.54 -23.31
C LYS A 153 -7.65 -14.57 -24.12
N GLU A 154 -7.57 -15.47 -25.10
CA GLU A 154 -6.45 -15.55 -26.05
C GLU A 154 -7.01 -15.48 -27.48
N ASN A 155 -6.65 -14.43 -28.23
CA ASN A 155 -7.16 -14.18 -29.57
C ASN A 155 -8.70 -14.28 -29.69
N ASN A 156 -9.40 -13.61 -28.77
CA ASN A 156 -10.87 -13.64 -28.63
C ASN A 156 -11.46 -15.02 -28.24
N LEU A 157 -10.65 -16.02 -27.93
CA LEU A 157 -11.07 -17.32 -27.49
C LEU A 157 -11.09 -17.38 -25.95
N PRO A 158 -12.23 -17.69 -25.31
CA PRO A 158 -12.29 -17.99 -23.88
C PRO A 158 -11.54 -19.29 -23.55
N ILE A 159 -10.64 -19.23 -22.58
CA ILE A 159 -9.82 -20.36 -22.14
C ILE A 159 -10.04 -20.55 -20.65
N HIS A 160 -10.54 -21.71 -20.27
CA HIS A 160 -10.80 -22.12 -18.89
C HIS A 160 -9.56 -22.79 -18.32
N ILE A 161 -9.04 -22.26 -17.20
CA ILE A 161 -7.84 -22.77 -16.55
C ILE A 161 -8.24 -23.70 -15.42
N THR A 162 -7.73 -24.93 -15.45
CA THR A 162 -8.01 -25.96 -14.45
C THR A 162 -6.73 -26.59 -13.92
N LYS A 163 -6.79 -27.18 -12.72
CA LYS A 163 -5.66 -27.89 -12.10
C LYS A 163 -5.56 -29.36 -12.56
N LYS A 164 -6.64 -29.91 -13.08
CA LYS A 164 -6.73 -31.28 -13.61
C LYS A 164 -7.62 -31.32 -14.85
N LEU A 165 -7.44 -32.30 -15.70
CA LEU A 165 -8.36 -32.63 -16.81
C LEU A 165 -9.47 -33.54 -16.31
N PRO A 166 -10.66 -33.46 -16.94
CA PRO A 166 -11.67 -34.48 -16.77
C PRO A 166 -11.16 -35.86 -17.24
N GLU A 167 -11.55 -36.94 -16.56
CA GLU A 167 -11.29 -38.28 -17.00
C GLU A 167 -12.20 -38.67 -18.17
N HIS A 168 -13.43 -38.14 -18.20
CA HIS A 168 -14.45 -38.36 -19.23
C HIS A 168 -14.66 -37.10 -20.08
N MET A 169 -13.64 -36.71 -20.87
CA MET A 169 -13.64 -35.47 -21.66
C MET A 169 -14.66 -35.46 -22.81
N GLU A 170 -15.16 -36.61 -23.24
CA GLU A 170 -16.16 -36.74 -24.31
C GLU A 170 -17.62 -36.58 -23.78
N ALA A 171 -17.81 -36.69 -22.46
CA ALA A 171 -19.11 -36.57 -21.85
C ALA A 171 -19.56 -35.07 -21.83
N PRO A 172 -20.84 -34.80 -22.08
CA PRO A 172 -21.38 -33.45 -21.85
C PRO A 172 -21.12 -33.01 -20.42
N MET A 173 -20.82 -31.74 -20.23
CA MET A 173 -20.59 -31.17 -18.94
C MET A 173 -21.52 -29.99 -18.71
N MET A 174 -21.90 -29.74 -17.46
CA MET A 174 -22.53 -28.48 -17.04
C MET A 174 -21.43 -27.52 -16.62
N ALA A 175 -21.31 -26.42 -17.31
CA ALA A 175 -20.43 -25.32 -16.96
C ALA A 175 -21.17 -24.38 -16.00
N CYS A 176 -20.74 -24.31 -14.74
CA CYS A 176 -21.38 -23.54 -13.67
C CYS A 176 -20.42 -22.45 -13.16
N VAL A 177 -20.78 -21.21 -13.35
CA VAL A 177 -20.03 -20.05 -12.85
C VAL A 177 -20.24 -19.90 -11.34
N ASP A 178 -19.22 -19.46 -10.62
CA ASP A 178 -19.35 -18.98 -9.23
C ASP A 178 -20.22 -17.72 -9.22
N THR A 179 -21.49 -17.89 -8.89
CA THR A 179 -22.51 -16.84 -9.00
C THR A 179 -22.27 -15.69 -8.04
N ASP A 180 -21.69 -15.95 -6.86
CA ASP A 180 -21.43 -14.93 -5.85
C ASP A 180 -20.29 -14.01 -6.31
N LYS A 181 -19.20 -14.59 -6.82
CA LYS A 181 -18.11 -13.80 -7.40
C LYS A 181 -18.53 -13.03 -8.65
N ARG A 182 -19.31 -13.65 -9.52
CA ARG A 182 -19.87 -13.01 -10.72
C ARG A 182 -20.75 -11.83 -10.35
N ALA A 183 -21.64 -11.99 -9.35
CA ALA A 183 -22.51 -10.90 -8.88
C ALA A 183 -21.70 -9.75 -8.28
N ALA A 184 -20.67 -10.06 -7.47
CA ALA A 184 -19.77 -9.05 -6.92
C ALA A 184 -18.98 -8.32 -8.01
N CYS A 185 -18.43 -9.04 -9.02
CA CYS A 185 -17.80 -8.41 -10.18
C CYS A 185 -18.78 -7.51 -10.96
N ALA A 186 -20.00 -7.97 -11.22
CA ALA A 186 -21.01 -7.19 -11.93
C ALA A 186 -21.40 -5.93 -11.16
N ALA A 187 -21.49 -6.00 -9.82
CA ALA A 187 -21.73 -4.85 -8.96
C ALA A 187 -20.56 -3.84 -9.03
N ASN A 188 -19.33 -4.31 -8.88
CA ASN A 188 -18.13 -3.48 -8.98
C ASN A 188 -17.98 -2.86 -10.38
N HIS A 189 -18.28 -3.61 -11.45
CA HIS A 189 -18.20 -3.09 -12.82
C HIS A 189 -19.26 -2.01 -13.07
N SER A 190 -20.50 -2.25 -12.67
CA SER A 190 -21.57 -1.27 -12.79
C SER A 190 -21.30 -0.01 -11.95
N ALA A 191 -20.72 -0.19 -10.75
CA ALA A 191 -20.28 0.92 -9.93
C ALA A 191 -19.16 1.73 -10.58
N THR A 192 -18.26 1.10 -11.35
CA THR A 192 -17.21 1.79 -12.11
C THR A 192 -17.80 2.75 -13.14
N HIS A 193 -18.84 2.35 -13.87
CA HIS A 193 -19.56 3.21 -14.81
C HIS A 193 -20.23 4.39 -14.10
N LEU A 194 -20.91 4.15 -12.98
CA LEU A 194 -21.51 5.24 -12.20
C LEU A 194 -20.46 6.19 -11.62
N LEU A 195 -19.30 5.64 -11.24
CA LEU A 195 -18.16 6.42 -10.71
C LEU A 195 -17.55 7.31 -11.78
N ASP A 196 -17.30 6.80 -13.00
CA ASP A 196 -16.79 7.59 -14.11
C ASP A 196 -17.73 8.78 -14.40
N ALA A 197 -19.02 8.51 -14.55
CA ALA A 197 -20.02 9.55 -14.77
C ALA A 197 -20.07 10.60 -13.65
N ALA A 198 -19.93 10.18 -12.38
CA ALA A 198 -19.93 11.08 -11.23
C ALA A 198 -18.63 11.91 -11.14
N LEU A 199 -17.47 11.31 -11.45
CA LEU A 199 -16.21 12.04 -11.52
C LEU A 199 -16.22 13.11 -12.60
N ARG A 200 -16.74 12.81 -13.77
CA ARG A 200 -16.93 13.80 -14.85
C ARG A 200 -17.87 14.94 -14.45
N GLU A 201 -18.93 14.63 -13.72
CA GLU A 201 -19.89 15.62 -13.22
C GLU A 201 -19.26 16.56 -12.17
N VAL A 202 -18.39 16.03 -11.29
CA VAL A 202 -17.79 16.80 -10.17
C VAL A 202 -16.51 17.50 -10.58
N LEU A 203 -15.63 16.82 -11.32
CA LEU A 203 -14.27 17.29 -11.63
C LEU A 203 -14.19 17.93 -13.03
N GLY A 204 -15.10 17.58 -13.94
CA GLY A 204 -15.18 18.11 -15.31
C GLY A 204 -14.98 17.07 -16.40
N GLU A 205 -15.28 17.46 -17.64
CA GLU A 205 -15.28 16.59 -18.83
C GLU A 205 -13.89 16.08 -19.24
N HIS A 206 -12.80 16.64 -18.69
CA HIS A 206 -11.44 16.19 -18.94
C HIS A 206 -11.12 14.85 -18.27
N VAL A 207 -11.99 14.37 -17.38
CA VAL A 207 -11.86 13.04 -16.77
C VAL A 207 -12.06 11.98 -17.85
N GLU A 208 -11.04 11.18 -18.08
CA GLU A 208 -11.04 10.04 -19.00
C GLU A 208 -10.43 8.83 -18.31
N GLN A 209 -11.00 7.66 -18.52
CA GLN A 209 -10.42 6.41 -18.02
C GLN A 209 -9.04 6.17 -18.64
N LYS A 210 -8.04 5.92 -17.79
CA LYS A 210 -6.67 5.54 -18.17
C LYS A 210 -6.36 4.08 -17.80
N GLY A 211 -7.16 3.48 -16.93
CA GLY A 211 -7.09 2.08 -16.55
C GLY A 211 -8.25 1.70 -15.64
N SER A 212 -8.55 0.41 -15.59
CA SER A 212 -9.58 -0.15 -14.71
C SER A 212 -9.17 -1.55 -14.27
N LEU A 213 -9.57 -1.92 -13.06
CA LEU A 213 -9.52 -3.30 -12.57
C LEU A 213 -10.78 -3.57 -11.75
N VAL A 214 -11.52 -4.58 -12.16
CA VAL A 214 -12.74 -5.01 -11.50
C VAL A 214 -12.57 -6.46 -11.05
N THR A 215 -12.64 -6.67 -9.75
CA THR A 215 -12.55 -7.98 -9.07
C THR A 215 -13.80 -8.21 -8.23
N PRO A 216 -14.02 -9.42 -7.69
CA PRO A 216 -15.11 -9.62 -6.72
C PRO A 216 -14.97 -8.75 -5.46
N ASP A 217 -13.73 -8.44 -5.04
CA ASP A 217 -13.44 -7.75 -3.79
C ASP A 217 -13.49 -6.22 -3.90
N SER A 218 -13.15 -5.67 -5.08
CA SER A 218 -12.99 -4.22 -5.25
C SER A 218 -13.03 -3.79 -6.71
N LEU A 219 -13.24 -2.51 -6.90
CA LEU A 219 -12.97 -1.82 -8.16
C LEU A 219 -11.81 -0.85 -8.00
N ARG A 220 -11.03 -0.68 -9.07
CA ARG A 220 -9.98 0.33 -9.20
C ARG A 220 -10.22 1.09 -10.49
N PHE A 221 -10.16 2.40 -10.41
CA PHE A 221 -10.37 3.29 -11.54
C PHE A 221 -9.25 4.32 -11.62
N ASP A 222 -8.49 4.29 -12.71
CA ASP A 222 -7.41 5.23 -13.02
C ASP A 222 -7.92 6.22 -14.07
N PHE A 223 -7.77 7.53 -13.81
CA PHE A 223 -8.34 8.57 -14.66
C PHE A 223 -7.45 9.80 -14.76
N SER A 224 -7.63 10.57 -15.85
CA SER A 224 -6.92 11.82 -16.07
C SER A 224 -7.43 12.91 -15.14
N HIS A 225 -6.55 13.41 -14.26
CA HIS A 225 -6.80 14.60 -13.45
C HIS A 225 -5.48 15.13 -12.87
N PHE A 226 -5.29 16.46 -12.87
CA PHE A 226 -3.99 17.08 -12.57
C PHE A 226 -3.79 17.40 -11.10
N GLN A 227 -4.84 17.38 -10.29
CA GLN A 227 -4.80 17.75 -8.88
C GLN A 227 -5.24 16.57 -8.01
N LYS A 228 -4.88 16.62 -6.72
CA LYS A 228 -5.44 15.71 -5.73
C LYS A 228 -6.95 15.96 -5.63
N VAL A 229 -7.75 14.91 -5.68
CA VAL A 229 -9.18 15.00 -5.40
C VAL A 229 -9.37 15.23 -3.90
N THR A 230 -10.10 16.27 -3.55
CA THR A 230 -10.33 16.66 -2.16
C THR A 230 -11.34 15.71 -1.49
N ASP A 231 -11.29 15.66 -0.16
CA ASP A 231 -12.25 14.85 0.63
C ASP A 231 -13.70 15.30 0.38
N GLU A 232 -13.92 16.58 0.09
CA GLU A 232 -15.25 17.15 -0.23
C GLU A 232 -15.72 16.65 -1.59
N GLU A 233 -14.87 16.68 -2.61
CA GLU A 233 -15.15 16.15 -3.95
C GLU A 233 -15.41 14.64 -3.90
N ILE A 234 -14.60 13.88 -3.16
CA ILE A 234 -14.82 12.44 -2.95
C ILE A 234 -16.20 12.17 -2.34
N ARG A 235 -16.57 12.90 -1.28
CA ARG A 235 -17.90 12.75 -0.66
C ARG A 235 -19.03 13.11 -1.63
N LYS A 236 -18.83 14.10 -2.48
CA LYS A 236 -19.80 14.51 -3.49
C LYS A 236 -19.97 13.41 -4.56
N VAL A 237 -18.87 12.85 -5.05
CA VAL A 237 -18.88 11.72 -5.99
C VAL A 237 -19.59 10.50 -5.37
N GLU A 238 -19.23 10.11 -4.15
CA GLU A 238 -19.90 9.02 -3.42
C GLU A 238 -21.41 9.27 -3.28
N HIS A 239 -21.79 10.50 -2.95
CA HIS A 239 -23.19 10.87 -2.80
C HIS A 239 -23.97 10.69 -4.11
N ILE A 240 -23.41 11.15 -5.23
CA ILE A 240 -24.03 11.03 -6.57
C ILE A 240 -24.16 9.54 -6.95
N VAL A 241 -23.10 8.76 -6.81
CA VAL A 241 -23.11 7.32 -7.13
C VAL A 241 -24.17 6.60 -6.29
N ASN A 242 -24.15 6.80 -4.97
CA ASN A 242 -25.10 6.15 -4.06
C ASN A 242 -26.54 6.65 -4.27
N ALA A 243 -26.76 7.88 -4.73
CA ALA A 243 -28.08 8.36 -5.13
C ALA A 243 -28.61 7.61 -6.36
N LYS A 244 -27.76 7.38 -7.38
CA LYS A 244 -28.10 6.56 -8.56
C LYS A 244 -28.36 5.09 -8.19
N ILE A 245 -27.64 4.54 -7.21
CA ILE A 245 -27.88 3.19 -6.66
C ILE A 245 -29.28 3.12 -6.02
N ARG A 246 -29.60 4.05 -5.12
CA ARG A 246 -30.92 4.11 -4.47
C ARG A 246 -32.08 4.36 -5.43
N ALA A 247 -31.81 5.02 -6.55
CA ALA A 247 -32.80 5.22 -7.63
C ALA A 247 -33.15 3.92 -8.36
N ASN A 248 -32.39 2.84 -8.15
CA ASN A 248 -32.61 1.52 -8.73
C ASN A 248 -32.86 1.57 -10.24
N ILE A 249 -31.95 2.24 -10.96
CA ILE A 249 -32.06 2.47 -12.42
C ILE A 249 -31.86 1.11 -13.13
N PRO A 250 -32.81 0.69 -13.99
CA PRO A 250 -32.68 -0.56 -14.72
C PRO A 250 -31.57 -0.46 -15.77
N LEU A 251 -30.89 -1.59 -15.99
CA LEU A 251 -29.94 -1.76 -17.10
C LEU A 251 -30.69 -1.66 -18.43
N LYS A 252 -30.17 -0.83 -19.33
CA LYS A 252 -30.47 -0.91 -20.76
C LYS A 252 -29.24 -1.40 -21.48
N GLU A 253 -29.39 -2.49 -22.20
CA GLU A 253 -28.31 -3.14 -22.93
C GLU A 253 -28.64 -3.17 -24.42
N TYR A 254 -27.70 -2.70 -25.24
CA TYR A 254 -27.77 -2.73 -26.69
C TYR A 254 -26.67 -3.66 -27.18
N ARG A 255 -27.05 -4.81 -27.70
CA ARG A 255 -26.12 -5.82 -28.17
C ARG A 255 -25.93 -5.73 -29.67
N ASN A 256 -24.69 -5.81 -30.14
CA ASN A 256 -24.33 -5.91 -31.54
C ASN A 256 -24.93 -4.79 -32.42
N ILE A 257 -24.91 -3.55 -31.92
CA ILE A 257 -25.36 -2.39 -32.70
C ILE A 257 -24.20 -1.76 -33.49
N PRO A 258 -24.45 -1.11 -34.64
CA PRO A 258 -23.42 -0.37 -35.35
C PRO A 258 -22.78 0.71 -34.47
N ILE A 259 -21.47 0.89 -34.63
CA ILE A 259 -20.71 1.84 -33.80
C ILE A 259 -21.22 3.28 -33.93
N GLU A 260 -21.73 3.65 -35.11
CA GLU A 260 -22.29 4.99 -35.35
C GLU A 260 -23.60 5.18 -34.56
N GLU A 261 -24.48 4.18 -34.52
CA GLU A 261 -25.69 4.21 -33.70
C GLU A 261 -25.35 4.33 -32.20
N ALA A 262 -24.31 3.61 -31.75
CA ALA A 262 -23.84 3.71 -30.38
C ALA A 262 -23.32 5.12 -30.03
N LYS A 263 -22.64 5.80 -30.94
CA LYS A 263 -22.21 7.18 -30.78
C LYS A 263 -23.40 8.16 -30.72
N GLU A 264 -24.43 7.92 -31.50
CA GLU A 264 -25.69 8.73 -31.48
C GLU A 264 -26.40 8.61 -30.12
N LEU A 265 -26.29 7.47 -29.44
CA LEU A 265 -26.74 7.28 -28.06
C LEU A 265 -25.90 8.06 -27.02
N GLY A 266 -24.82 8.72 -27.46
CA GLY A 266 -23.87 9.40 -26.57
C GLY A 266 -22.94 8.46 -25.81
N ALA A 267 -22.76 7.23 -26.32
CA ALA A 267 -21.92 6.24 -25.63
C ALA A 267 -20.43 6.64 -25.66
N ILE A 268 -19.79 6.59 -24.50
CA ILE A 268 -18.37 6.89 -24.31
C ILE A 268 -17.57 5.64 -24.68
N ALA A 269 -16.57 5.80 -25.57
CA ALA A 269 -15.60 4.79 -25.91
C ALA A 269 -14.36 4.93 -25.00
N LEU A 270 -13.81 3.81 -24.53
CA LEU A 270 -12.57 3.82 -23.78
C LEU A 270 -11.40 4.24 -24.67
N PHE A 271 -10.53 5.10 -24.15
CA PHE A 271 -9.38 5.59 -24.89
C PHE A 271 -8.37 4.46 -25.18
N GLY A 272 -7.96 4.33 -26.44
CA GLY A 272 -6.95 3.36 -26.88
C GLY A 272 -7.48 1.96 -27.21
N GLU A 273 -8.75 1.67 -27.01
CA GLU A 273 -9.35 0.40 -27.46
C GLU A 273 -9.76 0.47 -28.93
N LYS A 274 -9.54 -0.65 -29.64
CA LYS A 274 -10.00 -0.81 -31.03
C LYS A 274 -11.32 -1.57 -31.03
N TYR A 275 -12.37 -0.90 -31.42
CA TYR A 275 -13.69 -1.48 -31.57
C TYR A 275 -13.90 -1.98 -33.02
N GLY A 276 -14.68 -3.03 -33.17
CA GLY A 276 -15.17 -3.45 -34.49
C GLY A 276 -16.32 -2.55 -35.00
N ASP A 277 -16.90 -2.93 -36.13
CA ASP A 277 -18.04 -2.18 -36.73
C ASP A 277 -19.31 -2.27 -35.88
N HIS A 278 -19.39 -3.29 -35.00
CA HIS A 278 -20.51 -3.50 -34.10
C HIS A 278 -20.00 -3.60 -32.65
N VAL A 279 -20.76 -3.01 -31.74
CA VAL A 279 -20.39 -2.87 -30.33
C VAL A 279 -21.54 -3.23 -29.39
N ARG A 280 -21.22 -3.46 -28.13
CA ARG A 280 -22.18 -3.57 -27.03
C ARG A 280 -22.15 -2.29 -26.23
N VAL A 281 -23.34 -1.72 -25.92
CA VAL A 281 -23.49 -0.53 -25.10
C VAL A 281 -24.28 -0.85 -23.84
N ILE A 282 -23.79 -0.35 -22.73
CA ILE A 282 -24.39 -0.43 -21.40
C ILE A 282 -24.86 0.96 -20.99
N GLN A 283 -26.11 1.06 -20.55
CA GLN A 283 -26.69 2.32 -20.09
C GLN A 283 -27.35 2.17 -18.72
N PHE A 284 -26.96 3.04 -17.78
CA PHE A 284 -27.62 3.29 -16.52
C PHE A 284 -27.98 4.79 -16.41
N GLY A 285 -29.20 5.13 -16.85
CA GLY A 285 -29.62 6.54 -16.90
C GLY A 285 -28.76 7.37 -17.83
N SER A 286 -27.99 8.31 -17.25
CA SER A 286 -27.07 9.20 -18.00
C SER A 286 -25.69 8.59 -18.26
N SER A 287 -25.32 7.47 -17.62
CA SER A 287 -24.09 6.74 -17.94
C SER A 287 -24.35 5.83 -19.12
N VAL A 288 -23.63 6.05 -20.22
CA VAL A 288 -23.76 5.29 -21.48
C VAL A 288 -22.36 5.00 -21.99
N GLU A 289 -21.98 3.72 -22.05
CA GLU A 289 -20.59 3.32 -22.33
C GLU A 289 -20.49 2.08 -23.21
N PHE A 290 -19.47 2.02 -24.05
CA PHE A 290 -19.07 0.79 -24.73
C PHE A 290 -18.49 -0.18 -23.73
N CYS A 291 -19.14 -1.33 -23.52
CA CYS A 291 -18.67 -2.27 -22.51
C CYS A 291 -19.03 -3.72 -22.82
N GLY A 292 -17.99 -4.58 -22.81
CA GLY A 292 -18.12 -6.03 -22.93
C GLY A 292 -18.25 -6.78 -21.60
N GLY A 293 -18.19 -6.09 -20.46
CA GLY A 293 -18.21 -6.70 -19.13
C GLY A 293 -19.59 -7.16 -18.66
N THR A 294 -19.62 -7.78 -17.48
CA THR A 294 -20.88 -8.21 -16.84
C THR A 294 -21.41 -7.09 -15.93
N HIS A 295 -22.72 -6.92 -15.90
CA HIS A 295 -23.38 -5.85 -15.15
C HIS A 295 -24.58 -6.34 -14.36
N VAL A 296 -24.97 -5.57 -13.35
CA VAL A 296 -26.19 -5.81 -12.57
C VAL A 296 -27.44 -5.48 -13.40
N ALA A 297 -28.55 -6.15 -13.12
CA ALA A 297 -29.81 -5.88 -13.80
C ALA A 297 -30.40 -4.49 -13.49
N ALA A 298 -30.10 -3.94 -12.32
CA ALA A 298 -30.44 -2.58 -11.93
C ALA A 298 -29.43 -2.06 -10.91
N THR A 299 -29.26 -0.74 -10.83
CA THR A 299 -28.24 -0.14 -9.95
C THR A 299 -28.45 -0.45 -8.47
N GLY A 300 -29.66 -0.74 -8.02
CA GLY A 300 -29.96 -1.17 -6.65
C GLY A 300 -29.24 -2.46 -6.25
N ASN A 301 -28.94 -3.36 -7.20
CA ASN A 301 -28.19 -4.59 -6.94
C ASN A 301 -26.71 -4.37 -6.59
N ILE A 302 -26.17 -3.15 -6.76
CA ILE A 302 -24.82 -2.77 -6.32
C ILE A 302 -24.77 -2.69 -4.79
N GLY A 303 -25.89 -2.38 -4.13
CA GLY A 303 -25.99 -2.14 -2.70
C GLY A 303 -25.50 -0.74 -2.31
N MET A 304 -24.25 -0.59 -1.98
CA MET A 304 -23.60 0.69 -1.64
C MET A 304 -22.20 0.76 -2.22
N VAL A 305 -21.73 1.95 -2.55
CA VAL A 305 -20.33 2.23 -2.94
C VAL A 305 -19.64 3.03 -1.85
N LYS A 306 -18.42 2.62 -1.48
CA LYS A 306 -17.52 3.37 -0.61
C LYS A 306 -16.15 3.50 -1.24
N ILE A 307 -15.70 4.74 -1.46
CA ILE A 307 -14.33 5.03 -1.91
C ILE A 307 -13.39 4.81 -0.71
N ILE A 308 -12.36 3.99 -0.91
CA ILE A 308 -11.43 3.58 0.14
C ILE A 308 -10.14 4.39 0.06
N SER A 309 -9.66 4.65 -1.16
CA SER A 309 -8.43 5.40 -1.38
C SER A 309 -8.50 6.29 -2.60
N GLU A 310 -7.75 7.37 -2.56
CA GLU A 310 -7.44 8.24 -3.70
C GLU A 310 -5.95 8.53 -3.70
N SER A 311 -5.27 8.29 -4.83
CA SER A 311 -3.82 8.42 -4.94
C SER A 311 -3.37 8.85 -6.33
N SER A 312 -2.12 9.34 -6.45
CA SER A 312 -1.47 9.58 -7.73
C SER A 312 -0.78 8.31 -8.21
N VAL A 313 -0.91 7.99 -9.49
CA VAL A 313 -0.25 6.84 -10.14
C VAL A 313 0.86 7.31 -11.07
N ALA A 314 0.62 8.40 -11.81
CA ALA A 314 1.55 9.01 -12.73
C ALA A 314 1.24 10.52 -12.84
N ALA A 315 2.07 11.26 -13.54
CA ALA A 315 1.80 12.67 -13.83
C ALA A 315 0.46 12.82 -14.57
N GLY A 316 -0.47 13.56 -13.97
CA GLY A 316 -1.82 13.78 -14.52
C GLY A 316 -2.75 12.57 -14.47
N VAL A 317 -2.42 11.51 -13.74
CA VAL A 317 -3.26 10.33 -13.57
C VAL A 317 -3.52 10.07 -12.08
N ARG A 318 -4.80 10.04 -11.72
CA ARG A 318 -5.28 9.73 -10.37
C ARG A 318 -5.90 8.33 -10.35
N ARG A 319 -5.88 7.70 -9.19
CA ARG A 319 -6.47 6.38 -8.91
C ARG A 319 -7.48 6.48 -7.80
N ILE A 320 -8.64 5.89 -8.00
CA ILE A 320 -9.63 5.62 -6.96
C ILE A 320 -9.76 4.10 -6.81
N GLU A 321 -9.81 3.66 -5.56
CA GLU A 321 -10.20 2.30 -5.19
C GLU A 321 -11.48 2.37 -4.37
N ALA A 322 -12.42 1.46 -4.64
CA ALA A 322 -13.71 1.45 -3.96
C ALA A 322 -14.22 0.03 -3.74
N TYR A 323 -15.07 -0.12 -2.76
CA TYR A 323 -15.82 -1.33 -2.44
C TYR A 323 -17.30 -1.15 -2.77
N THR A 324 -17.98 -2.28 -3.04
CA THR A 324 -19.43 -2.33 -3.20
C THR A 324 -20.07 -3.39 -2.29
N GLY A 325 -21.36 -3.27 -2.08
CA GLY A 325 -22.20 -4.31 -1.46
C GLY A 325 -21.64 -4.87 -0.15
N ALA A 326 -21.47 -6.18 -0.11
CA ALA A 326 -21.02 -6.91 1.09
C ALA A 326 -19.66 -6.45 1.63
N ARG A 327 -18.72 -6.03 0.74
CA ARG A 327 -17.43 -5.51 1.18
C ARG A 327 -17.54 -4.18 1.92
N VAL A 328 -18.54 -3.35 1.59
CA VAL A 328 -18.83 -2.12 2.34
C VAL A 328 -19.41 -2.47 3.72
N GLU A 329 -20.28 -3.50 3.81
CA GLU A 329 -20.82 -3.98 5.07
C GLU A 329 -19.71 -4.49 6.00
N GLU A 330 -18.78 -5.32 5.49
CA GLU A 330 -17.60 -5.78 6.25
C GLU A 330 -16.74 -4.61 6.75
N LEU A 331 -16.50 -3.60 5.90
CA LEU A 331 -15.77 -2.40 6.29
C LEU A 331 -16.49 -1.65 7.42
N MET A 332 -17.81 -1.49 7.32
CA MET A 332 -18.62 -0.82 8.34
C MET A 332 -18.55 -1.56 9.67
N ASN A 333 -18.69 -2.88 9.65
CA ASN A 333 -18.57 -3.72 10.85
C ASN A 333 -17.17 -3.59 11.49
N THR A 334 -16.10 -3.60 10.69
CA THR A 334 -14.72 -3.41 11.18
C THR A 334 -14.53 -2.05 11.86
N ILE A 335 -15.11 -0.99 11.28
CA ILE A 335 -15.07 0.36 11.86
C ILE A 335 -15.87 0.41 13.17
N GLU A 336 -17.05 -0.22 13.20
CA GLU A 336 -17.91 -0.28 14.38
C GLU A 336 -17.22 -1.04 15.52
N ASP A 337 -16.64 -2.21 15.25
CA ASP A 337 -15.87 -2.99 16.21
C ASP A 337 -14.70 -2.19 16.79
N THR A 338 -13.93 -1.53 15.92
CA THR A 338 -12.81 -0.66 16.34
C THR A 338 -13.28 0.48 17.23
N LEU A 339 -14.41 1.10 16.89
CA LEU A 339 -14.99 2.18 17.69
C LEU A 339 -15.52 1.65 19.04
N HIS A 340 -16.10 0.46 19.04
CA HIS A 340 -16.56 -0.23 20.26
C HIS A 340 -15.39 -0.49 21.20
N ASP A 341 -14.30 -1.08 20.69
CA ASP A 341 -13.09 -1.35 21.46
C ASP A 341 -12.47 -0.08 22.04
N LEU A 342 -12.38 0.97 21.22
CA LEU A 342 -11.89 2.27 21.68
C LEU A 342 -12.78 2.85 22.79
N LYS A 343 -14.10 2.77 22.66
CA LYS A 343 -15.04 3.21 23.71
C LYS A 343 -14.86 2.42 25.00
N ALA A 344 -14.65 1.09 24.90
CA ALA A 344 -14.43 0.23 26.07
C ALA A 344 -13.17 0.64 26.85
N LEU A 345 -12.08 1.00 26.17
CA LEU A 345 -10.84 1.49 26.79
C LEU A 345 -11.06 2.79 27.61
N PHE A 346 -12.06 3.59 27.26
CA PHE A 346 -12.39 4.87 27.92
C PHE A 346 -13.73 4.82 28.68
N ASN A 347 -14.07 3.65 29.28
CA ASN A 347 -15.25 3.44 30.10
C ASN A 347 -16.58 3.83 29.40
N ASN A 348 -16.69 3.56 28.10
CA ASN A 348 -17.82 3.91 27.25
C ASN A 348 -18.22 5.40 27.31
N ALA A 349 -17.22 6.28 27.36
CA ALA A 349 -17.44 7.73 27.40
C ALA A 349 -18.30 8.18 26.21
N PRO A 350 -19.36 9.00 26.45
CA PRO A 350 -20.23 9.48 25.37
C PRO A 350 -19.48 10.36 24.36
N ASP A 351 -18.58 11.21 24.83
CA ASP A 351 -17.65 12.00 24.03
C ASP A 351 -16.25 11.39 24.09
N LEU A 352 -16.02 10.40 23.22
CA LEU A 352 -14.74 9.70 23.15
C LEU A 352 -13.59 10.65 22.77
N ALA A 353 -13.82 11.54 21.78
CA ALA A 353 -12.79 12.45 21.29
C ALA A 353 -12.36 13.47 22.37
N GLY A 354 -13.32 14.02 23.09
CA GLY A 354 -13.05 14.93 24.24
C GLY A 354 -12.33 14.21 25.37
N THR A 355 -12.72 12.96 25.64
CA THR A 355 -12.08 12.13 26.68
C THR A 355 -10.62 11.86 26.32
N ILE A 356 -10.33 11.44 25.09
CA ILE A 356 -8.96 11.21 24.62
C ILE A 356 -8.10 12.49 24.73
N ARG A 357 -8.63 13.64 24.30
CA ARG A 357 -7.90 14.92 24.45
C ARG A 357 -7.56 15.21 25.90
N LYS A 358 -8.53 15.03 26.80
CA LYS A 358 -8.30 15.22 28.23
C LYS A 358 -7.16 14.32 28.75
N TYR A 359 -7.12 13.04 28.38
CA TYR A 359 -6.03 12.14 28.77
C TYR A 359 -4.68 12.56 28.18
N ILE A 360 -4.66 13.08 26.96
CA ILE A 360 -3.43 13.62 26.34
C ILE A 360 -2.92 14.81 27.13
N ASP A 361 -3.80 15.75 27.48
CA ASP A 361 -3.45 16.95 28.24
C ASP A 361 -3.00 16.61 29.66
N GLU A 362 -3.70 15.68 30.34
CA GLU A 362 -3.29 15.18 31.66
C GLU A 362 -1.91 14.50 31.61
N ASN A 363 -1.65 13.68 30.58
CA ASN A 363 -0.35 13.03 30.41
C ASN A 363 0.78 14.05 30.20
N ALA A 364 0.54 15.08 29.39
CA ALA A 364 1.48 16.18 29.21
C ALA A 364 1.74 16.94 30.52
N GLY A 365 0.70 17.20 31.29
CA GLY A 365 0.80 17.82 32.63
C GLY A 365 1.60 16.95 33.61
N LEU A 366 1.32 15.66 33.67
CA LEU A 366 2.04 14.71 34.53
C LEU A 366 3.52 14.61 34.14
N LYS A 367 3.85 14.56 32.86
CA LYS A 367 5.24 14.57 32.39
C LYS A 367 5.99 15.81 32.87
N LYS A 368 5.37 16.96 32.73
CA LYS A 368 5.95 18.24 33.22
C LYS A 368 6.16 18.22 34.75
N GLN A 369 5.17 17.74 35.50
CA GLN A 369 5.30 17.63 36.96
C GLN A 369 6.45 16.68 37.36
N VAL A 370 6.61 15.57 36.65
CA VAL A 370 7.74 14.64 36.87
C VAL A 370 9.07 15.31 36.58
N GLU A 371 9.17 16.05 35.47
CA GLU A 371 10.38 16.81 35.13
C GLU A 371 10.71 17.87 36.20
N ASP A 372 9.73 18.64 36.66
CA ASP A 372 9.91 19.65 37.68
C ASP A 372 10.32 19.03 39.03
N PHE A 373 9.70 17.92 39.42
CA PHE A 373 10.06 17.14 40.61
C PHE A 373 11.48 16.58 40.54
N MET A 374 11.89 16.10 39.36
CA MET A 374 13.26 15.61 39.14
C MET A 374 14.27 16.76 39.28
N LYS A 375 14.00 17.95 38.71
CA LYS A 375 14.85 19.13 38.86
C LYS A 375 14.97 19.56 40.32
N GLU A 376 13.88 19.54 41.07
CA GLU A 376 13.90 19.87 42.50
C GLU A 376 14.77 18.87 43.27
N LYS A 377 14.61 17.56 43.03
CA LYS A 377 15.46 16.53 43.62
C LYS A 377 16.94 16.69 43.25
N GLU A 378 17.24 17.04 42.02
CA GLU A 378 18.61 17.33 41.57
C GLU A 378 19.19 18.51 42.35
N ALA A 379 18.43 19.61 42.53
CA ALA A 379 18.87 20.77 43.29
C ALA A 379 19.13 20.45 44.76
N GLN A 380 18.22 19.73 45.42
CA GLN A 380 18.37 19.27 46.80
C GLN A 380 19.58 18.33 46.98
N LEU A 381 19.79 17.41 46.06
CA LEU A 381 20.93 16.50 46.07
C LEU A 381 22.24 17.29 45.89
N LYS A 382 22.27 18.24 44.97
CA LYS A 382 23.44 19.11 44.76
C LYS A 382 23.81 19.87 46.03
N GLU A 383 22.83 20.52 46.70
CA GLU A 383 23.07 21.23 47.96
C GLU A 383 23.63 20.30 49.03
N ARG A 384 23.06 19.07 49.19
CA ARG A 384 23.54 18.10 50.16
C ARG A 384 24.96 17.65 49.83
N LEU A 385 25.32 17.45 48.57
CA LEU A 385 26.65 17.09 48.13
C LEU A 385 27.68 18.18 48.41
N LEU A 386 27.32 19.45 48.20
CA LEU A 386 28.17 20.60 48.51
C LEU A 386 28.44 20.77 50.00
N LYS A 387 27.45 20.47 50.87
CA LYS A 387 27.64 20.47 52.32
C LYS A 387 28.51 19.34 52.85
N ASN A 388 28.65 18.26 52.09
CA ASN A 388 29.36 17.07 52.48
C ASN A 388 30.68 16.84 51.70
N VAL A 389 31.28 17.90 51.17
CA VAL A 389 32.59 17.84 50.52
C VAL A 389 33.66 17.40 51.51
N GLN A 390 34.42 16.37 51.18
CA GLN A 390 35.56 15.92 51.97
C GLN A 390 36.85 16.41 51.34
N GLU A 391 37.74 16.96 52.14
CA GLU A 391 39.06 17.32 51.64
C GLU A 391 40.10 16.24 52.04
N VAL A 392 40.77 15.69 51.04
CA VAL A 392 41.79 14.66 51.18
C VAL A 392 43.03 15.10 50.42
N ASN A 393 44.14 15.35 51.12
CA ASN A 393 45.39 15.79 50.49
C ASN A 393 45.24 16.99 49.54
N GLY A 394 44.40 17.99 49.91
CA GLY A 394 44.14 19.17 49.11
C GLY A 394 43.16 18.97 47.95
N VAL A 395 42.57 17.77 47.78
CA VAL A 395 41.56 17.45 46.79
C VAL A 395 40.18 17.40 47.43
N LYS A 396 39.20 18.13 46.85
CA LYS A 396 37.80 18.14 47.26
C LYS A 396 37.05 16.97 46.67
N VAL A 397 36.79 15.95 47.49
CA VAL A 397 36.18 14.69 47.10
C VAL A 397 34.67 14.72 47.37
N ILE A 398 33.87 14.49 46.35
CA ILE A 398 32.44 14.25 46.44
C ILE A 398 32.16 12.80 45.97
N LYS A 399 31.57 12.02 46.85
CA LYS A 399 31.18 10.62 46.52
C LYS A 399 29.75 10.35 47.00
N PHE A 400 28.95 9.72 46.15
CA PHE A 400 27.64 9.24 46.55
C PHE A 400 27.18 8.04 45.67
N CYS A 401 26.17 7.36 46.16
CA CYS A 401 25.49 6.31 45.43
C CYS A 401 23.97 6.53 45.54
N ALA A 402 23.28 6.49 44.41
CA ALA A 402 21.82 6.65 44.36
C ALA A 402 21.25 6.01 43.09
N PRO A 403 20.02 5.48 43.15
CA PRO A 403 19.31 4.95 41.96
C PRO A 403 18.76 6.12 41.11
N LEU A 404 19.66 6.82 40.44
CA LEU A 404 19.35 7.96 39.57
C LEU A 404 19.75 7.66 38.12
N PRO A 405 19.03 8.17 37.13
CA PRO A 405 19.46 8.07 35.73
C PRO A 405 20.87 8.64 35.55
N ALA A 406 21.67 8.00 34.71
CA ALA A 406 23.05 8.41 34.44
C ALA A 406 23.14 9.86 33.92
N GLU A 407 22.15 10.31 33.15
CA GLU A 407 22.07 11.68 32.66
C GLU A 407 21.86 12.71 33.80
N THR A 408 21.00 12.40 34.74
CA THR A 408 20.80 13.19 35.94
C THR A 408 22.11 13.36 36.75
N VAL A 409 22.83 12.28 36.96
CA VAL A 409 24.11 12.30 37.65
C VAL A 409 25.14 13.12 36.89
N LYS A 410 25.19 12.97 35.58
CA LYS A 410 26.05 13.78 34.71
C LYS A 410 25.74 15.28 34.83
N ASN A 411 24.48 15.65 34.82
CA ASN A 411 24.04 17.05 34.97
C ASN A 411 24.46 17.64 36.34
N ILE A 412 24.27 16.86 37.41
CA ILE A 412 24.70 17.23 38.74
C ILE A 412 26.22 17.41 38.78
N ALA A 413 26.97 16.51 38.21
CA ALA A 413 28.44 16.56 38.16
C ALA A 413 28.93 17.82 37.43
N PHE A 414 28.34 18.19 36.28
CA PHE A 414 28.67 19.43 35.59
C PHE A 414 28.33 20.67 36.38
N GLN A 415 27.18 20.70 37.08
CA GLN A 415 26.81 21.81 37.93
C GLN A 415 27.74 21.98 39.14
N LEU A 416 28.19 20.84 39.75
CA LEU A 416 29.16 20.87 40.84
C LEU A 416 30.53 21.33 40.36
N ARG A 417 31.00 20.92 39.17
CA ARG A 417 32.23 21.38 38.54
C ARG A 417 32.19 22.91 38.29
N GLY A 418 31.03 23.44 37.87
CA GLY A 418 30.86 24.90 37.71
C GLY A 418 30.94 25.68 38.99
N GLN A 419 30.67 25.09 40.18
CA GLN A 419 30.77 25.72 41.49
C GLN A 419 32.12 25.47 42.20
N ILE A 420 32.68 24.29 42.00
CA ILE A 420 33.99 23.90 42.52
C ILE A 420 34.97 23.76 41.35
N THR A 421 35.56 24.86 40.95
CA THR A 421 36.38 24.98 39.75
C THR A 421 37.75 24.32 39.88
N GLU A 422 38.27 24.18 41.12
CA GLU A 422 39.60 23.66 41.41
C GLU A 422 39.57 22.50 42.40
N ASN A 423 40.44 21.53 42.15
CA ASN A 423 40.68 20.35 42.98
C ASN A 423 39.43 19.46 43.20
N LEU A 424 38.46 19.46 42.29
CA LEU A 424 37.27 18.63 42.40
C LEU A 424 37.53 17.22 41.88
N PHE A 425 37.26 16.23 42.72
CA PHE A 425 37.13 14.83 42.37
C PHE A 425 35.71 14.35 42.73
N PHE A 426 34.90 14.17 41.72
CA PHE A 426 33.55 13.69 41.90
C PHE A 426 33.43 12.24 41.40
N VAL A 427 32.78 11.38 42.20
CA VAL A 427 32.44 10.01 41.83
C VAL A 427 31.05 9.63 42.29
N ALA A 428 30.27 9.08 41.38
CA ALA A 428 28.92 8.63 41.67
C ALA A 428 28.70 7.21 41.17
N GLY A 429 28.09 6.37 42.02
CA GLY A 429 27.54 5.08 41.66
C GLY A 429 26.05 5.20 41.39
N THR A 430 25.58 4.67 40.25
CA THR A 430 24.18 4.60 39.87
C THR A 430 23.83 3.23 39.33
N GLU A 431 22.55 2.99 39.09
CA GLU A 431 22.05 1.79 38.42
C GLU A 431 21.26 2.23 37.17
N ALA A 432 21.60 1.67 36.02
CA ALA A 432 20.87 1.85 34.77
C ALA A 432 20.49 0.49 34.21
N GLU A 433 19.20 0.25 34.04
CA GLU A 433 18.65 -1.01 33.47
C GLU A 433 19.18 -2.28 34.22
N GLY A 434 19.26 -2.21 35.54
CA GLY A 434 19.74 -3.30 36.37
C GLY A 434 21.27 -3.50 36.36
N LYS A 435 22.04 -2.60 35.73
CA LYS A 435 23.50 -2.65 35.67
C LYS A 435 24.12 -1.51 36.49
N PRO A 436 25.15 -1.78 37.33
CA PRO A 436 25.83 -0.73 38.04
C PRO A 436 26.64 0.14 37.10
N MET A 437 26.52 1.46 37.27
CA MET A 437 27.20 2.49 36.48
C MET A 437 28.02 3.40 37.37
N LEU A 438 29.23 3.77 36.94
CA LEU A 438 30.07 4.76 37.60
C LEU A 438 30.24 5.99 36.76
N THR A 439 30.08 7.16 37.39
CA THR A 439 30.39 8.45 36.79
C THR A 439 31.50 9.11 37.57
N VAL A 440 32.57 9.54 36.89
CA VAL A 440 33.68 10.29 37.48
C VAL A 440 33.84 11.60 36.74
N MET A 441 34.00 12.69 37.48
CA MET A 441 34.32 14.01 36.94
C MET A 441 35.46 14.65 37.74
N LEU A 442 36.37 15.29 37.00
CA LEU A 442 37.54 15.98 37.56
C LEU A 442 37.50 17.45 37.15
N SER A 443 38.02 18.34 38.03
CA SER A 443 38.33 19.72 37.64
C SER A 443 39.55 19.77 36.71
N ASP A 444 39.64 20.89 35.94
CA ASP A 444 40.65 21.05 34.87
C ASP A 444 42.09 20.96 35.40
N ASN A 445 42.34 21.50 36.58
CA ASN A 445 43.69 21.45 37.20
C ASN A 445 44.10 20.02 37.60
N LEU A 446 43.19 19.14 38.04
CA LEU A 446 43.47 17.76 38.29
C LEU A 446 43.73 16.94 36.98
N VAL A 447 43.03 17.30 35.94
CA VAL A 447 43.29 16.73 34.60
C VAL A 447 44.63 17.19 34.06
N ALA A 448 44.99 18.46 34.21
CA ALA A 448 46.30 19.02 33.87
C ALA A 448 47.44 18.34 34.70
N GLY A 449 47.13 17.97 35.96
CA GLY A 449 48.04 17.20 36.83
C GLY A 449 48.21 15.72 36.47
N GLY A 450 47.62 15.26 35.36
CA GLY A 450 47.78 13.93 34.81
C GLY A 450 46.70 12.89 35.16
N LEU A 451 45.66 13.29 35.91
CA LEU A 451 44.51 12.39 36.17
C LEU A 451 43.59 12.33 34.95
N LYS A 452 43.11 11.15 34.64
CA LYS A 452 42.17 10.94 33.53
C LYS A 452 40.91 10.21 34.04
N ALA A 453 39.77 10.90 34.05
CA ALA A 453 38.50 10.34 34.54
C ALA A 453 38.13 9.03 33.86
N GLY A 454 38.29 8.94 32.52
CA GLY A 454 37.99 7.70 31.77
C GLY A 454 38.85 6.50 32.19
N ASN A 455 40.12 6.71 32.58
CA ASN A 455 40.97 5.62 33.07
C ASN A 455 40.51 5.14 34.46
N LEU A 456 40.16 6.09 35.34
CA LEU A 456 39.66 5.78 36.69
C LEU A 456 38.33 5.01 36.62
N VAL A 457 37.43 5.41 35.73
CA VAL A 457 36.17 4.69 35.49
C VAL A 457 36.44 3.30 34.97
N LYS A 458 37.36 3.13 33.99
CA LYS A 458 37.69 1.84 33.39
C LYS A 458 38.25 0.84 34.40
N GLU A 459 39.06 1.30 35.37
CA GLU A 459 39.59 0.46 36.43
C GLU A 459 38.51 0.10 37.46
N ALA A 460 37.76 1.09 37.93
CA ALA A 460 36.71 0.89 38.92
C ALA A 460 35.50 0.09 38.39
N ALA A 461 35.13 0.26 37.11
CA ALA A 461 34.06 -0.49 36.47
C ALA A 461 34.32 -2.02 36.43
N LYS A 462 35.56 -2.44 36.37
CA LYS A 462 35.91 -3.87 36.46
C LYS A 462 35.50 -4.50 37.79
N LEU A 463 35.55 -3.73 38.88
CA LEU A 463 35.22 -4.23 40.22
C LEU A 463 33.72 -4.39 40.44
N ILE A 464 32.91 -3.59 39.74
CA ILE A 464 31.45 -3.61 39.87
C ILE A 464 30.76 -4.43 38.76
N GLN A 465 31.53 -5.02 37.84
CA GLN A 465 31.00 -5.71 36.65
C GLN A 465 29.97 -4.85 35.88
N GLY A 466 30.22 -3.55 35.81
CA GLY A 466 29.30 -2.56 35.22
C GLY A 466 30.00 -1.67 34.19
N GLY A 467 29.32 -0.59 33.83
CA GLY A 467 29.79 0.44 32.90
C GLY A 467 30.09 1.76 33.62
N GLY A 468 30.50 2.78 32.86
CA GLY A 468 30.63 4.13 33.36
C GLY A 468 31.15 5.12 32.35
N GLY A 469 31.06 6.44 32.70
CA GLY A 469 31.55 7.56 31.94
C GLY A 469 32.38 8.52 32.79
N GLY A 470 33.38 9.15 32.17
CA GLY A 470 34.26 10.12 32.82
C GLY A 470 34.74 11.20 31.86
#